data_ef38aaccbdf5409d70daaea20906fbea
#
_entry.id   ef38aaccbdf5409d70daaea20906fbea
#
_cell.length_a   1.000
_cell.length_b   1.000
_cell.length_c   1.000
_cell.angle_alpha   90.00
_cell.angle_beta   90.00
_cell.angle_gamma   90.00
#
_symmetry.space_group_name_H-M   'P 1'
#
loop_
_entity.id
_entity.type
_entity.pdbx_description
1 polymer ?
#
loop_
_entity_poly.entity_id
_entity_poly.type
_entity_poly.pdbx_seq_one_letter_code
_entity_poly.pdbx_strand_id
1 'polypeptide(L)'
;MEKPSPVYFTHEMAASASSSLGTHELKECDNNSDVEVRDPLDPRNWSSARKTMLFVSLMTSSLLADGAMVWGGTLVTDQAMEWDISIAHSATTYGRLPIWLWPQVITMFMVLGATLSNDWSTFTTFRSLQGLFGTVPQVIGLPIIHDMYTSAEWPRMINIWGTTFLVGPFLGPAIAGYIGAGSDWRTSFGVLTAIYGMSTVMVILFGYETYHKPGRTTNQSRIASYFGIGNTLLPKGSTLRYWSRTVAVYVFKFPLLMTGIAILVTFTWPIGITTTIDTFLHSPPYLFDTIGASSMRFAGVIGALCGWAFGHFFNGWIFKRHSSTWRTELRLHGVWFPIGSLASGLLTYGLTMHFGKHWIGIAIGWIMVNIGMVATIVAISAYALEKYPEKATCVSAILNMWRTCGGFAVGYFQPAWIQRNGLGLVFGIQAAIVCVAVALTITPVFLWERKRRLRVGAEAEA
;
A
#
# COMPACT_ATOMS: atom_id res chain seq x y z
N MET A 1 17.47 28.81 27.40
CA MET A 1 16.98 27.42 27.31
C MET A 1 17.02 27.02 25.83
N GLU A 2 18.16 26.53 25.41
CA GLU A 2 18.41 26.10 24.03
C GLU A 2 17.75 24.75 23.77
N LYS A 3 17.11 24.64 22.62
CA LYS A 3 16.57 23.37 22.12
C LYS A 3 17.72 22.49 21.62
N PRO A 4 17.84 21.23 22.00
CA PRO A 4 18.82 20.33 21.43
C PRO A 4 18.42 19.93 20.00
N SER A 5 19.36 20.07 19.07
CA SER A 5 19.28 19.58 17.70
C SER A 5 19.25 18.04 17.66
N PRO A 6 18.58 17.41 16.69
CA PRO A 6 18.55 15.97 16.57
C PRO A 6 19.88 15.41 16.08
N VAL A 7 20.48 14.55 16.87
CA VAL A 7 21.67 13.77 16.51
C VAL A 7 21.22 12.65 15.56
N TYR A 8 21.68 12.69 14.33
CA TYR A 8 21.46 11.64 13.34
C TYR A 8 22.45 10.50 13.53
N PHE A 9 21.92 9.27 13.57
CA PHE A 9 22.69 8.03 13.54
C PHE A 9 23.39 7.88 12.18
N THR A 10 24.66 8.24 12.11
CA THR A 10 25.63 7.75 11.13
C THR A 10 26.79 7.11 11.89
N HIS A 11 26.58 5.94 12.45
CA HIS A 11 27.67 5.08 12.93
C HIS A 11 27.29 3.62 12.65
N GLU A 12 27.87 3.10 11.60
CA GLU A 12 28.35 1.74 11.45
C GLU A 12 28.69 1.46 9.98
N MET A 13 29.79 1.99 9.52
CA MET A 13 30.61 1.42 8.44
C MET A 13 31.96 2.15 8.38
N ALA A 14 32.76 2.03 9.43
CA ALA A 14 34.17 2.37 9.39
C ALA A 14 34.95 1.59 10.45
N ALA A 15 35.05 0.28 10.24
CA ALA A 15 36.02 -0.52 10.98
C ALA A 15 36.49 -1.70 10.10
N SER A 16 37.27 -1.40 9.06
CA SER A 16 38.27 -2.32 8.51
C SER A 16 39.08 -1.61 7.44
N ALA A 17 40.06 -0.81 7.84
CA ALA A 17 41.29 -0.53 7.09
C ALA A 17 42.14 0.45 7.91
N SER A 18 42.89 -0.06 8.87
CA SER A 18 44.01 0.67 9.43
C SER A 18 45.23 -0.25 9.49
N SER A 19 46.11 -0.13 8.50
CA SER A 19 47.55 -0.29 8.67
C SER A 19 48.25 0.22 7.42
N SER A 20 48.86 1.35 7.52
CA SER A 20 50.23 1.66 7.13
C SER A 20 50.42 3.12 6.70
N LEU A 21 51.25 3.76 7.49
CA LEU A 21 52.26 4.79 7.17
C LEU A 21 51.85 6.13 6.51
N GLY A 22 52.28 7.20 7.18
CA GLY A 22 52.63 8.46 6.52
C GLY A 22 52.31 9.69 7.35
N THR A 23 53.19 10.07 8.28
CA THR A 23 53.29 11.43 8.85
C THR A 23 53.54 12.45 7.75
N HIS A 24 52.59 13.36 7.51
CA HIS A 24 52.94 14.70 6.99
C HIS A 24 51.77 15.70 7.24
N GLU A 25 52.20 16.79 7.93
CA GLU A 25 51.64 18.16 7.91
C GLU A 25 50.16 18.40 8.30
N LEU A 26 50.02 18.90 9.52
CA LEU A 26 48.93 19.75 9.97
C LEU A 26 48.88 21.02 9.08
N LYS A 27 47.91 21.09 8.18
CA LYS A 27 47.48 22.35 7.55
C LYS A 27 46.17 22.77 8.20
N GLU A 28 46.19 24.04 8.62
CA GLU A 28 45.08 24.80 9.17
C GLU A 28 43.76 24.53 8.43
N CYS A 29 42.72 24.10 9.18
CA CYS A 29 41.38 24.10 8.71
C CYS A 29 40.88 25.54 8.61
N ASP A 30 40.84 26.03 7.40
CA ASP A 30 40.15 27.26 7.02
C ASP A 30 38.68 27.10 7.30
N ASN A 31 38.14 28.05 8.06
CA ASN A 31 36.72 28.16 8.41
C ASN A 31 35.93 28.62 7.17
N ASN A 32 35.74 27.75 6.19
CA ASN A 32 34.77 27.95 5.13
C ASN A 32 33.55 27.09 5.44
N SER A 33 32.47 27.76 5.85
CA SER A 33 31.16 27.21 5.93
C SER A 33 30.84 26.50 4.61
N ASP A 34 30.99 25.18 4.58
CA ASP A 34 30.47 24.32 3.50
C ASP A 34 28.96 24.51 3.43
N VAL A 35 28.54 25.45 2.59
CA VAL A 35 27.19 25.50 2.07
C VAL A 35 27.05 24.22 1.25
N GLU A 36 26.50 23.19 1.88
CA GLU A 36 26.11 21.95 1.23
C GLU A 36 25.25 22.31 0.01
N VAL A 37 25.88 22.30 -1.17
CA VAL A 37 25.21 22.63 -2.43
C VAL A 37 24.13 21.57 -2.62
N ARG A 38 22.90 21.90 -2.23
CA ARG A 38 21.75 21.02 -2.35
C ARG A 38 21.55 20.68 -3.82
N ASP A 39 21.78 19.44 -4.19
CA ASP A 39 21.54 18.95 -5.54
C ASP A 39 20.08 19.21 -5.93
N PRO A 40 19.79 20.07 -6.92
CA PRO A 40 18.43 20.36 -7.34
C PRO A 40 17.74 19.16 -8.02
N LEU A 41 18.48 18.14 -8.41
CA LEU A 41 17.97 16.91 -9.01
C LEU A 41 17.50 15.89 -7.95
N ASP A 42 17.97 16.00 -6.70
CA ASP A 42 17.51 15.14 -5.62
C ASP A 42 16.03 15.44 -5.30
N PRO A 43 15.13 14.46 -5.42
CA PRO A 43 13.71 14.62 -5.10
C PRO A 43 13.44 15.15 -3.70
N ARG A 44 14.32 14.89 -2.75
CA ARG A 44 14.22 15.39 -1.36
C ARG A 44 14.36 16.90 -1.28
N ASN A 45 15.05 17.53 -2.26
CA ASN A 45 15.28 18.97 -2.33
C ASN A 45 14.21 19.71 -3.16
N TRP A 46 13.26 19.00 -3.79
CA TRP A 46 12.23 19.62 -4.61
C TRP A 46 11.32 20.54 -3.79
N SER A 47 10.77 21.56 -4.47
CA SER A 47 9.80 22.46 -3.86
C SER A 47 8.57 21.69 -3.33
N SER A 48 7.99 22.20 -2.24
CA SER A 48 6.80 21.59 -1.63
C SER A 48 5.66 21.43 -2.63
N ALA A 49 5.44 22.43 -3.49
CA ALA A 49 4.41 22.37 -4.53
C ALA A 49 4.63 21.20 -5.51
N ARG A 50 5.90 21.01 -5.99
CA ARG A 50 6.24 19.91 -6.89
C ARG A 50 6.03 18.54 -6.24
N LYS A 51 6.46 18.37 -4.99
CA LYS A 51 6.22 17.14 -4.21
C LYS A 51 4.74 16.87 -4.03
N THR A 52 3.96 17.88 -3.65
CA THR A 52 2.52 17.75 -3.43
C THR A 52 1.79 17.37 -4.72
N MET A 53 2.09 18.01 -5.86
CA MET A 53 1.44 17.69 -7.14
C MET A 53 1.72 16.26 -7.59
N LEU A 54 2.97 15.81 -7.48
CA LEU A 54 3.34 14.43 -7.79
C LEU A 54 2.65 13.45 -6.83
N PHE A 55 2.62 13.76 -5.55
CA PHE A 55 1.96 12.93 -4.54
C PHE A 55 0.46 12.84 -4.75
N VAL A 56 -0.23 13.92 -5.09
CA VAL A 56 -1.67 13.93 -5.44
C VAL A 56 -1.92 13.07 -6.69
N SER A 57 -1.07 13.15 -7.71
CA SER A 57 -1.17 12.29 -8.89
C SER A 57 -1.01 10.81 -8.54
N LEU A 58 -0.07 10.48 -7.64
CA LEU A 58 0.12 9.12 -7.14
C LEU A 58 -1.10 8.62 -6.35
N MET A 59 -1.67 9.47 -5.50
CA MET A 59 -2.87 9.14 -4.72
C MET A 59 -4.06 8.86 -5.63
N THR A 60 -4.29 9.69 -6.66
CA THR A 60 -5.38 9.52 -7.63
C THR A 60 -5.23 8.20 -8.38
N SER A 61 -4.02 7.89 -8.87
CA SER A 61 -3.76 6.64 -9.57
C SER A 61 -3.93 5.42 -8.66
N SER A 62 -3.48 5.50 -7.40
CA SER A 62 -3.59 4.41 -6.42
C SER A 62 -5.04 4.18 -5.98
N LEU A 63 -5.83 5.24 -5.82
CA LEU A 63 -7.27 5.15 -5.54
C LEU A 63 -8.00 4.41 -6.66
N LEU A 64 -7.70 4.75 -7.91
CA LEU A 64 -8.31 4.13 -9.09
C LEU A 64 -7.90 2.65 -9.22
N ALA A 65 -6.68 2.29 -8.86
CA ALA A 65 -6.19 0.92 -8.95
C ALA A 65 -7.11 -0.06 -8.20
N ASP A 66 -7.39 0.20 -6.93
CA ASP A 66 -8.29 -0.65 -6.12
C ASP A 66 -9.78 -0.37 -6.40
N GLY A 67 -10.15 0.89 -6.60
CA GLY A 67 -11.54 1.27 -6.88
C GLY A 67 -12.06 0.66 -8.17
N ALA A 68 -11.24 0.62 -9.21
CA ALA A 68 -11.60 0.02 -10.49
C ALA A 68 -11.60 -1.51 -10.46
N MET A 69 -10.79 -2.15 -9.63
CA MET A 69 -10.82 -3.60 -9.45
C MET A 69 -12.20 -4.08 -8.97
N VAL A 70 -12.74 -3.45 -7.94
CA VAL A 70 -14.05 -3.82 -7.37
C VAL A 70 -15.20 -3.26 -8.20
N TRP A 71 -14.96 -2.32 -9.11
CA TRP A 71 -15.98 -1.74 -10.01
C TRP A 71 -16.77 -2.79 -10.82
N GLY A 72 -16.24 -3.96 -10.99
CA GLY A 72 -16.96 -5.05 -11.69
C GLY A 72 -16.24 -6.39 -11.81
N GLY A 73 -15.38 -6.85 -10.93
CA GLY A 73 -14.77 -8.11 -11.21
C GLY A 73 -13.91 -8.80 -10.15
N THR A 74 -14.01 -10.10 -10.18
CA THR A 74 -13.38 -11.07 -9.28
C THR A 74 -12.23 -11.88 -9.92
N LEU A 75 -11.77 -11.58 -11.15
CA LEU A 75 -10.99 -12.53 -11.97
C LEU A 75 -9.49 -12.18 -12.18
N VAL A 76 -8.93 -11.19 -11.46
CA VAL A 76 -7.67 -10.55 -11.90
C VAL A 76 -6.42 -10.96 -11.11
N THR A 77 -6.54 -11.77 -10.08
CA THR A 77 -5.52 -11.86 -9.03
C THR A 77 -4.38 -12.84 -9.25
N ASP A 78 -4.58 -13.92 -9.98
CA ASP A 78 -3.51 -14.93 -10.19
C ASP A 78 -2.36 -14.36 -11.05
N GLN A 79 -2.68 -13.47 -11.97
CA GLN A 79 -1.71 -12.82 -12.84
C GLN A 79 -0.97 -11.66 -12.13
N ALA A 80 -1.58 -11.05 -11.11
CA ALA A 80 -0.99 -9.91 -10.41
C ALA A 80 0.30 -10.27 -9.67
N MET A 81 0.41 -11.47 -9.11
CA MET A 81 1.60 -11.91 -8.37
C MET A 81 2.86 -11.98 -9.24
N GLU A 82 2.75 -12.52 -10.44
CA GLU A 82 3.88 -12.64 -11.37
C GLU A 82 4.33 -11.27 -11.89
N TRP A 83 3.38 -10.35 -12.04
CA TRP A 83 3.61 -8.99 -12.51
C TRP A 83 4.22 -8.07 -11.46
N ASP A 84 3.87 -8.18 -10.18
CA ASP A 84 4.45 -7.35 -9.12
C ASP A 84 5.98 -7.48 -9.07
N ILE A 85 6.52 -8.67 -9.34
CA ILE A 85 7.97 -8.91 -9.46
C ILE A 85 8.55 -8.22 -10.70
N SER A 86 7.86 -8.31 -11.83
CA SER A 86 8.28 -7.69 -13.10
C SER A 86 8.23 -6.16 -13.02
N ILE A 87 7.22 -5.59 -12.35
CA ILE A 87 7.08 -4.16 -12.11
C ILE A 87 8.22 -3.65 -11.23
N ALA A 88 8.53 -4.35 -10.14
CA ALA A 88 9.63 -3.98 -9.25
C ALA A 88 10.99 -3.97 -9.97
N HIS A 89 11.23 -4.95 -10.85
CA HIS A 89 12.42 -4.99 -11.70
C HIS A 89 12.46 -3.82 -12.68
N SER A 90 11.38 -3.60 -13.41
CA SER A 90 11.30 -2.56 -14.43
C SER A 90 11.43 -1.16 -13.84
N ALA A 91 10.85 -0.90 -12.68
CA ALA A 91 10.93 0.39 -11.97
C ALA A 91 12.36 0.76 -11.54
N THR A 92 13.21 -0.24 -11.31
CA THR A 92 14.64 0.00 -11.01
C THR A 92 15.52 0.07 -12.24
N THR A 93 15.07 -0.47 -13.38
CA THR A 93 15.83 -0.52 -14.64
C THR A 93 15.59 0.70 -15.51
N TYR A 94 14.32 1.03 -15.75
CA TYR A 94 13.92 2.10 -16.67
C TYR A 94 13.56 3.41 -15.95
N GLY A 95 13.47 3.39 -14.64
CA GLY A 95 12.98 4.50 -13.83
C GLY A 95 11.54 4.29 -13.39
N ARG A 96 11.05 5.17 -12.51
CA ARG A 96 9.70 5.01 -11.92
C ARG A 96 8.62 5.64 -12.76
N LEU A 97 8.91 6.76 -13.41
CA LEU A 97 7.93 7.49 -14.22
C LEU A 97 7.44 6.69 -15.45
N PRO A 98 8.29 6.07 -16.29
CA PRO A 98 7.81 5.27 -17.42
C PRO A 98 6.95 4.09 -16.98
N ILE A 99 7.36 3.41 -15.91
CA ILE A 99 6.66 2.25 -15.36
C ILE A 99 5.34 2.62 -14.69
N TRP A 100 5.16 3.88 -14.32
CA TRP A 100 3.88 4.40 -13.86
C TRP A 100 2.99 4.83 -15.03
N LEU A 101 3.53 5.64 -15.92
CA LEU A 101 2.75 6.27 -17.00
C LEU A 101 2.19 5.26 -18.01
N TRP A 102 3.02 4.36 -18.56
CA TRP A 102 2.59 3.47 -19.62
C TRP A 102 1.54 2.45 -19.18
N PRO A 103 1.67 1.76 -18.06
CA PRO A 103 0.60 0.91 -17.56
C PRO A 103 -0.69 1.68 -17.26
N GLN A 104 -0.60 2.92 -16.76
CA GLN A 104 -1.76 3.78 -16.55
C GLN A 104 -2.50 4.08 -17.86
N VAL A 105 -1.77 4.41 -18.94
CA VAL A 105 -2.32 4.60 -20.28
C VAL A 105 -2.98 3.32 -20.81
N ILE A 106 -2.28 2.18 -20.70
CA ILE A 106 -2.82 0.88 -21.10
C ILE A 106 -4.10 0.57 -20.33
N THR A 107 -4.12 0.77 -19.01
CA THR A 107 -5.30 0.55 -18.17
C THR A 107 -6.48 1.39 -18.63
N MET A 108 -6.28 2.67 -18.97
CA MET A 108 -7.33 3.53 -19.54
C MET A 108 -7.94 2.93 -20.80
N PHE A 109 -7.11 2.44 -21.74
CA PHE A 109 -7.60 1.79 -22.95
C PHE A 109 -8.28 0.45 -22.69
N MET A 110 -7.86 -0.31 -21.69
CA MET A 110 -8.53 -1.56 -21.28
C MET A 110 -9.93 -1.27 -20.72
N VAL A 111 -10.07 -0.23 -19.90
CA VAL A 111 -11.40 0.19 -19.39
C VAL A 111 -12.29 0.66 -20.53
N LEU A 112 -11.76 1.41 -21.50
CA LEU A 112 -12.48 1.82 -22.70
C LEU A 112 -12.93 0.59 -23.52
N GLY A 113 -12.04 -0.39 -23.72
CA GLY A 113 -12.36 -1.64 -24.39
C GLY A 113 -13.46 -2.43 -23.68
N ALA A 114 -13.44 -2.48 -22.34
CA ALA A 114 -14.50 -3.09 -21.54
C ALA A 114 -15.85 -2.34 -21.72
N THR A 115 -15.82 -1.00 -21.79
CA THR A 115 -17.01 -0.16 -22.04
C THR A 115 -17.67 -0.47 -23.39
N LEU A 116 -16.85 -0.67 -24.41
CA LEU A 116 -17.29 -0.91 -25.80
C LEU A 116 -17.55 -2.38 -26.11
N SER A 117 -17.31 -3.30 -25.17
CA SER A 117 -17.51 -4.73 -25.39
C SER A 117 -18.98 -5.10 -25.59
N ASN A 118 -19.24 -6.01 -26.54
CA ASN A 118 -20.57 -6.52 -26.82
C ASN A 118 -20.81 -7.93 -26.28
N ASP A 119 -19.75 -8.66 -25.97
CA ASP A 119 -19.80 -10.02 -25.46
C ASP A 119 -19.06 -10.15 -24.13
N TRP A 120 -19.47 -11.14 -23.34
CA TRP A 120 -18.92 -11.41 -22.00
C TRP A 120 -17.43 -11.77 -22.03
N SER A 121 -17.00 -12.54 -23.05
CA SER A 121 -15.59 -12.96 -23.18
C SER A 121 -14.66 -11.76 -23.39
N THR A 122 -15.01 -10.87 -24.31
CA THR A 122 -14.26 -9.65 -24.58
C THR A 122 -14.24 -8.72 -23.36
N PHE A 123 -15.40 -8.54 -22.70
CA PHE A 123 -15.50 -7.77 -21.47
C PHE A 123 -14.54 -8.32 -20.39
N THR A 124 -14.60 -9.61 -20.11
CA THR A 124 -13.77 -10.26 -19.10
C THR A 124 -12.29 -10.16 -19.42
N THR A 125 -11.91 -10.30 -20.70
CA THR A 125 -10.52 -10.15 -21.15
C THR A 125 -9.99 -8.73 -20.87
N PHE A 126 -10.73 -7.69 -21.26
CA PHE A 126 -10.33 -6.30 -20.99
C PHE A 126 -10.26 -6.02 -19.49
N ARG A 127 -11.18 -6.58 -18.69
CA ARG A 127 -11.18 -6.45 -17.23
C ARG A 127 -9.95 -7.13 -16.60
N SER A 128 -9.59 -8.30 -17.09
CA SER A 128 -8.39 -9.03 -16.63
C SER A 128 -7.12 -8.22 -16.93
N LEU A 129 -6.98 -7.71 -18.14
CA LEU A 129 -5.86 -6.85 -18.55
C LEU A 129 -5.84 -5.52 -17.77
N GLN A 130 -7.00 -4.93 -17.49
CA GLN A 130 -7.11 -3.74 -16.64
C GLN A 130 -6.54 -4.01 -15.25
N GLY A 131 -6.89 -5.12 -14.63
CA GLY A 131 -6.38 -5.48 -13.31
C GLY A 131 -4.86 -5.68 -13.33
N LEU A 132 -4.37 -6.33 -14.38
CA LEU A 132 -2.94 -6.57 -14.59
C LEU A 132 -2.13 -5.27 -14.57
N PHE A 133 -2.50 -4.30 -15.38
CA PHE A 133 -1.76 -3.04 -15.50
C PHE A 133 -2.14 -2.00 -14.42
N GLY A 134 -3.34 -2.09 -13.88
CA GLY A 134 -3.87 -1.13 -12.91
C GLY A 134 -3.23 -1.17 -11.53
N THR A 135 -2.56 -2.25 -11.14
CA THR A 135 -1.92 -2.41 -9.81
C THR A 135 -0.59 -1.66 -9.67
N VAL A 136 -0.01 -1.19 -10.76
CA VAL A 136 1.33 -0.55 -10.77
C VAL A 136 1.48 0.57 -9.75
N PRO A 137 0.54 1.54 -9.61
CA PRO A 137 0.68 2.62 -8.63
C PRO A 137 0.81 2.14 -7.17
N GLN A 138 0.28 0.97 -6.85
CA GLN A 138 0.39 0.38 -5.51
C GLN A 138 1.78 -0.20 -5.24
N VAL A 139 2.43 -0.76 -6.26
CA VAL A 139 3.79 -1.31 -6.14
C VAL A 139 4.83 -0.20 -6.05
N ILE A 140 4.70 0.85 -6.88
CA ILE A 140 5.69 1.93 -6.96
C ILE A 140 5.46 3.04 -5.93
N GLY A 141 4.32 3.08 -5.26
CA GLY A 141 3.98 4.16 -4.33
C GLY A 141 4.94 4.27 -3.14
N LEU A 142 5.24 3.17 -2.46
CA LEU A 142 6.22 3.17 -1.36
C LEU A 142 7.62 3.62 -1.79
N PRO A 143 8.20 3.11 -2.90
CA PRO A 143 9.45 3.61 -3.43
C PRO A 143 9.45 5.10 -3.76
N ILE A 144 8.39 5.63 -4.36
CA ILE A 144 8.26 7.06 -4.67
C ILE A 144 8.25 7.90 -3.38
N ILE A 145 7.50 7.47 -2.37
CA ILE A 145 7.47 8.13 -1.06
C ILE A 145 8.85 8.11 -0.41
N HIS A 146 9.53 6.97 -0.46
CA HIS A 146 10.89 6.83 0.07
C HIS A 146 11.89 7.80 -0.58
N ASP A 147 11.75 8.07 -1.88
CA ASP A 147 12.67 8.96 -2.60
C ASP A 147 12.40 10.44 -2.33
N MET A 148 11.11 10.82 -2.20
CA MET A 148 10.71 12.22 -2.08
C MET A 148 10.76 12.78 -0.66
N TYR A 149 10.58 11.92 0.34
CA TYR A 149 10.42 12.35 1.73
C TYR A 149 11.54 11.83 2.62
N THR A 150 11.77 12.50 3.73
CA THR A 150 12.73 12.09 4.74
C THR A 150 12.17 10.97 5.61
N SER A 151 13.03 10.22 6.30
CA SER A 151 12.62 9.11 7.18
C SER A 151 11.65 9.55 8.29
N ALA A 152 11.73 10.80 8.73
CA ALA A 152 10.80 11.37 9.71
C ALA A 152 9.38 11.58 9.14
N GLU A 153 9.26 11.83 7.83
CA GLU A 153 7.98 12.07 7.15
C GLU A 153 7.33 10.80 6.61
N TRP A 154 8.11 9.72 6.40
CA TRP A 154 7.59 8.47 5.82
C TRP A 154 6.31 7.96 6.48
N PRO A 155 6.19 7.88 7.82
CA PRO A 155 4.99 7.33 8.43
C PRO A 155 3.73 8.10 8.08
N ARG A 156 3.85 9.43 8.00
CA ARG A 156 2.74 10.31 7.63
C ARG A 156 2.34 10.12 6.17
N MET A 157 3.31 10.10 5.26
CA MET A 157 3.05 9.97 3.83
C MET A 157 2.54 8.58 3.46
N ILE A 158 3.09 7.52 4.08
CA ILE A 158 2.63 6.15 3.93
C ILE A 158 1.20 6.00 4.44
N ASN A 159 0.87 6.62 5.58
CA ASN A 159 -0.49 6.58 6.13
C ASN A 159 -1.50 7.24 5.19
N ILE A 160 -1.19 8.41 4.62
CA ILE A 160 -2.06 9.09 3.66
C ILE A 160 -2.23 8.25 2.39
N TRP A 161 -1.11 7.82 1.79
CA TRP A 161 -1.13 7.01 0.57
C TRP A 161 -1.85 5.67 0.78
N GLY A 162 -1.52 4.96 1.85
CA GLY A 162 -2.12 3.67 2.17
C GLY A 162 -3.64 3.77 2.38
N THR A 163 -4.10 4.80 3.09
CA THR A 163 -5.54 5.03 3.26
C THR A 163 -6.22 5.36 1.94
N THR A 164 -5.59 6.15 1.08
CA THR A 164 -6.18 6.55 -0.20
C THR A 164 -6.50 5.35 -1.08
N PHE A 165 -5.58 4.41 -1.25
CA PHE A 165 -5.87 3.23 -2.06
C PHE A 165 -6.85 2.27 -1.36
N LEU A 166 -6.83 2.19 -0.02
CA LEU A 166 -7.76 1.34 0.74
C LEU A 166 -9.20 1.89 0.76
N VAL A 167 -9.43 3.16 0.47
CA VAL A 167 -10.76 3.76 0.26
C VAL A 167 -11.34 3.33 -1.09
N GLY A 168 -10.49 3.02 -2.09
CA GLY A 168 -10.90 2.67 -3.45
C GLY A 168 -11.98 1.61 -3.54
N PRO A 169 -11.84 0.43 -2.90
CA PRO A 169 -12.81 -0.66 -2.93
C PRO A 169 -14.21 -0.30 -2.43
N PHE A 170 -14.36 0.78 -1.67
CA PHE A 170 -15.64 1.25 -1.16
C PHE A 170 -16.20 2.38 -2.01
N LEU A 171 -15.35 3.36 -2.35
CA LEU A 171 -15.77 4.54 -3.11
C LEU A 171 -16.08 4.20 -4.58
N GLY A 172 -15.27 3.33 -5.21
CA GLY A 172 -15.49 2.92 -6.60
C GLY A 172 -16.87 2.33 -6.85
N PRO A 173 -17.27 1.23 -6.19
CA PRO A 173 -18.58 0.66 -6.33
C PRO A 173 -19.73 1.55 -5.88
N ALA A 174 -19.51 2.44 -4.88
CA ALA A 174 -20.51 3.43 -4.49
C ALA A 174 -20.84 4.36 -5.66
N ILE A 175 -19.82 4.97 -6.28
CA ILE A 175 -19.99 5.85 -7.46
C ILE A 175 -20.61 5.07 -8.61
N ALA A 176 -20.12 3.85 -8.90
CA ALA A 176 -20.64 2.99 -9.95
C ALA A 176 -22.14 2.69 -9.78
N GLY A 177 -22.55 2.40 -8.54
CA GLY A 177 -23.95 2.11 -8.22
C GLY A 177 -24.87 3.33 -8.37
N TYR A 178 -24.42 4.53 -7.95
CA TYR A 178 -25.18 5.76 -8.19
C TYR A 178 -25.37 6.07 -9.68
N ILE A 179 -24.32 5.90 -10.48
CA ILE A 179 -24.42 6.09 -11.93
C ILE A 179 -25.35 5.00 -12.54
N GLY A 180 -25.17 3.74 -12.13
CA GLY A 180 -25.96 2.61 -12.64
C GLY A 180 -27.44 2.64 -12.25
N ALA A 181 -27.80 3.33 -11.16
CA ALA A 181 -29.20 3.50 -10.77
C ALA A 181 -29.98 4.42 -11.74
N GLY A 182 -29.30 5.33 -12.43
CA GLY A 182 -29.92 6.28 -13.37
C GLY A 182 -29.56 6.06 -14.83
N SER A 183 -28.68 5.10 -15.15
CA SER A 183 -28.15 4.92 -16.51
C SER A 183 -27.70 3.46 -16.76
N ASP A 184 -27.40 3.14 -18.03
CA ASP A 184 -26.84 1.84 -18.39
C ASP A 184 -25.45 1.60 -17.78
N TRP A 185 -25.12 0.32 -17.54
CA TRP A 185 -23.82 -0.09 -17.00
C TRP A 185 -22.63 0.40 -17.85
N ARG A 186 -22.81 0.53 -19.18
CA ARG A 186 -21.80 1.09 -20.08
C ARG A 186 -21.48 2.53 -19.75
N THR A 187 -22.45 3.33 -19.38
CA THR A 187 -22.25 4.72 -18.94
C THR A 187 -21.36 4.77 -17.69
N SER A 188 -21.58 3.86 -16.75
CA SER A 188 -20.75 3.75 -15.54
C SER A 188 -19.27 3.47 -15.88
N PHE A 189 -19.00 2.52 -16.79
CA PHE A 189 -17.64 2.25 -17.25
C PHE A 189 -17.06 3.37 -18.12
N GLY A 190 -17.89 4.08 -18.88
CA GLY A 190 -17.50 5.30 -19.61
C GLY A 190 -17.01 6.40 -18.68
N VAL A 191 -17.72 6.63 -17.58
CA VAL A 191 -17.28 7.56 -16.52
C VAL A 191 -15.97 7.11 -15.90
N LEU A 192 -15.81 5.82 -15.60
CA LEU A 192 -14.55 5.27 -15.12
C LEU A 192 -13.40 5.51 -16.09
N THR A 193 -13.64 5.33 -17.42
CA THR A 193 -12.65 5.64 -18.46
C THR A 193 -12.24 7.11 -18.44
N ALA A 194 -13.21 8.03 -18.30
CA ALA A 194 -12.94 9.47 -18.20
C ALA A 194 -12.08 9.82 -16.96
N ILE A 195 -12.38 9.19 -15.80
CA ILE A 195 -11.60 9.39 -14.57
C ILE A 195 -10.17 8.87 -14.74
N TYR A 196 -9.97 7.71 -15.40
CA TYR A 196 -8.63 7.22 -15.75
C TYR A 196 -7.91 8.16 -16.72
N GLY A 197 -8.62 8.72 -17.70
CA GLY A 197 -8.07 9.73 -18.61
C GLY A 197 -7.57 10.96 -17.86
N MET A 198 -8.39 11.51 -16.96
CA MET A 198 -8.01 12.63 -16.11
C MET A 198 -6.79 12.31 -15.23
N SER A 199 -6.78 11.13 -14.59
CA SER A 199 -5.64 10.68 -13.79
C SER A 199 -4.37 10.53 -14.63
N THR A 200 -4.48 10.00 -15.86
CA THR A 200 -3.35 9.88 -16.80
C THR A 200 -2.81 11.26 -17.19
N VAL A 201 -3.68 12.23 -17.46
CA VAL A 201 -3.28 13.63 -17.72
C VAL A 201 -2.55 14.21 -16.51
N MET A 202 -3.03 13.97 -15.29
CA MET A 202 -2.33 14.40 -14.07
C MET A 202 -0.92 13.79 -13.96
N VAL A 203 -0.77 12.51 -14.31
CA VAL A 203 0.57 11.86 -14.32
C VAL A 203 1.48 12.47 -15.40
N ILE A 204 0.95 12.79 -16.57
CA ILE A 204 1.72 13.46 -17.64
C ILE A 204 2.15 14.86 -17.20
N LEU A 205 1.26 15.62 -16.59
CA LEU A 205 1.55 17.02 -16.20
C LEU A 205 2.45 17.12 -14.96
N PHE A 206 2.22 16.28 -13.96
CA PHE A 206 2.83 16.38 -12.63
C PHE A 206 3.76 15.21 -12.28
N GLY A 207 3.81 14.17 -13.12
CA GLY A 207 4.73 13.05 -12.96
C GLY A 207 6.17 13.49 -13.24
N TYR A 208 7.09 13.15 -12.34
CA TYR A 208 8.52 13.36 -12.50
C TYR A 208 9.27 12.09 -12.10
N GLU A 209 10.45 11.89 -12.71
CA GLU A 209 11.31 10.78 -12.31
C GLU A 209 11.88 11.05 -10.92
N THR A 210 11.60 10.14 -9.99
CA THR A 210 12.02 10.25 -8.60
C THR A 210 13.28 9.45 -8.28
N TYR A 211 13.70 8.55 -9.18
CA TYR A 211 14.90 7.77 -8.94
C TYR A 211 16.16 8.60 -9.21
N HIS A 212 16.87 8.95 -8.15
CA HIS A 212 18.09 9.76 -8.20
C HIS A 212 19.29 8.96 -7.72
N LYS A 213 20.43 9.08 -8.44
CA LYS A 213 21.75 8.64 -7.97
C LYS A 213 22.64 9.86 -7.78
N PRO A 214 23.30 10.02 -6.62
CA PRO A 214 24.26 11.09 -6.41
C PRO A 214 25.35 11.09 -7.50
N GLY A 215 25.71 12.27 -8.00
CA GLY A 215 26.77 12.43 -9.01
C GLY A 215 26.30 12.33 -10.48
N ARG A 216 25.01 12.21 -10.75
CA ARG A 216 24.49 12.22 -12.12
C ARG A 216 24.03 13.60 -12.55
N THR A 217 24.79 14.25 -13.43
CA THR A 217 24.52 15.58 -14.00
C THR A 217 23.76 15.50 -15.34
N THR A 218 22.67 14.78 -15.44
CA THR A 218 21.92 14.74 -16.68
C THR A 218 20.64 15.57 -16.58
N ASN A 219 20.65 16.72 -17.22
CA ASN A 219 19.48 17.51 -17.55
C ASN A 219 18.68 16.75 -18.61
N GLN A 220 17.93 15.71 -18.21
CA GLN A 220 17.12 14.94 -19.13
C GLN A 220 15.90 15.75 -19.55
N SER A 221 15.60 15.77 -20.83
CA SER A 221 14.36 16.34 -21.32
C SER A 221 13.18 15.55 -20.73
N ARG A 222 12.07 16.22 -20.46
CA ARG A 222 10.88 15.61 -19.89
C ARG A 222 10.35 14.45 -20.75
N ILE A 223 10.45 14.59 -22.06
CA ILE A 223 10.07 13.56 -23.03
C ILE A 223 10.95 12.31 -22.88
N ALA A 224 12.26 12.46 -22.75
CA ALA A 224 13.16 11.33 -22.54
C ALA A 224 12.84 10.57 -21.24
N SER A 225 12.41 11.29 -20.19
CA SER A 225 11.98 10.68 -18.92
C SER A 225 10.73 9.82 -19.06
N TYR A 226 9.76 10.18 -19.95
CA TYR A 226 8.57 9.34 -20.19
C TYR A 226 8.88 8.01 -20.87
N PHE A 227 9.97 7.93 -21.62
CA PHE A 227 10.41 6.71 -22.29
C PHE A 227 11.54 5.98 -21.55
N GLY A 228 11.98 6.51 -20.42
CA GLY A 228 13.10 5.91 -19.65
C GLY A 228 14.44 5.96 -20.37
N ILE A 229 14.58 6.82 -21.41
CA ILE A 229 15.81 6.93 -22.20
C ILE A 229 16.89 7.56 -21.33
N GLY A 230 18.03 6.89 -21.23
CA GLY A 230 19.15 7.34 -20.40
C GLY A 230 19.06 6.94 -18.92
N ASN A 231 18.01 6.26 -18.48
CA ASN A 231 17.79 5.79 -17.10
C ASN A 231 18.34 4.38 -16.82
N THR A 232 19.23 3.83 -17.63
CA THR A 232 19.83 2.51 -17.41
C THR A 232 20.62 2.49 -16.08
N LEU A 233 19.95 2.07 -15.02
CA LEU A 233 20.39 2.22 -13.64
C LEU A 233 20.93 0.94 -13.03
N LEU A 234 20.68 -0.19 -13.68
CA LEU A 234 21.20 -1.47 -13.20
C LEU A 234 22.65 -1.67 -13.62
N PRO A 235 23.49 -2.23 -12.73
CA PRO A 235 24.78 -2.78 -13.13
C PRO A 235 24.54 -3.78 -14.26
N LYS A 236 25.39 -3.76 -15.30
CA LYS A 236 25.40 -4.80 -16.36
C LYS A 236 25.40 -6.17 -15.67
N GLY A 237 24.28 -6.92 -15.77
CA GLY A 237 24.17 -8.26 -15.18
C GLY A 237 23.02 -8.52 -14.21
N SER A 238 22.26 -7.51 -13.78
CA SER A 238 21.05 -7.79 -12.98
C SER A 238 19.90 -8.20 -13.91
N THR A 239 19.65 -9.49 -13.96
CA THR A 239 18.56 -10.11 -14.73
C THR A 239 17.29 -10.19 -13.91
N LEU A 240 16.13 -10.36 -14.58
CA LEU A 240 14.84 -10.67 -13.94
C LEU A 240 14.99 -11.85 -12.96
N ARG A 241 15.88 -12.83 -13.27
CA ARG A 241 16.23 -13.95 -12.38
C ARG A 241 16.88 -13.50 -11.07
N TYR A 242 17.69 -12.43 -11.05
CA TYR A 242 18.23 -11.86 -9.82
C TYR A 242 17.11 -11.25 -8.96
N TRP A 243 16.18 -10.53 -9.60
CA TRP A 243 15.06 -9.90 -8.89
C TRP A 243 14.06 -10.94 -8.36
N SER A 244 13.69 -11.95 -9.14
CA SER A 244 12.81 -13.03 -8.68
C SER A 244 13.42 -13.79 -7.50
N ARG A 245 14.72 -14.08 -7.55
CA ARG A 245 15.45 -14.68 -6.43
C ARG A 245 15.47 -13.76 -5.21
N THR A 246 15.67 -12.45 -5.41
CA THR A 246 15.68 -11.48 -4.31
C THR A 246 14.32 -11.40 -3.65
N VAL A 247 13.24 -11.26 -4.42
CA VAL A 247 11.86 -11.26 -3.90
C VAL A 247 11.57 -12.55 -3.16
N ALA A 248 11.88 -13.71 -3.74
CA ALA A 248 11.68 -15.00 -3.09
C ALA A 248 12.41 -15.09 -1.74
N VAL A 249 13.68 -14.66 -1.67
CA VAL A 249 14.42 -14.63 -0.41
C VAL A 249 13.79 -13.69 0.62
N TYR A 250 13.29 -12.51 0.18
CA TYR A 250 12.68 -11.55 1.09
C TYR A 250 11.29 -11.97 1.55
N VAL A 251 10.49 -12.64 0.71
CA VAL A 251 9.18 -13.22 1.09
C VAL A 251 9.34 -14.18 2.26
N PHE A 252 10.38 -15.02 2.25
CA PHE A 252 10.64 -15.98 3.30
C PHE A 252 11.46 -15.44 4.49
N LYS A 253 11.86 -14.15 4.47
CA LYS A 253 12.44 -13.54 5.69
C LYS A 253 11.40 -13.51 6.80
N PHE A 254 11.73 -14.07 7.94
CA PHE A 254 10.80 -14.29 9.05
C PHE A 254 9.93 -13.07 9.40
N PRO A 255 10.45 -11.83 9.56
CA PRO A 255 9.59 -10.68 9.86
C PRO A 255 8.61 -10.33 8.74
N LEU A 256 9.05 -10.42 7.45
CA LEU A 256 8.19 -10.10 6.30
C LEU A 256 7.15 -11.19 6.06
N LEU A 257 7.51 -12.46 6.24
CA LEU A 257 6.57 -13.58 6.15
C LEU A 257 5.46 -13.45 7.20
N MET A 258 5.83 -13.24 8.46
CA MET A 258 4.85 -13.13 9.55
C MET A 258 3.94 -11.91 9.39
N THR A 259 4.50 -10.74 9.07
CA THR A 259 3.70 -9.54 8.82
C THR A 259 2.88 -9.65 7.54
N GLY A 260 3.37 -10.37 6.53
CA GLY A 260 2.62 -10.66 5.31
C GLY A 260 1.39 -11.52 5.59
N ILE A 261 1.53 -12.60 6.37
CA ILE A 261 0.38 -13.43 6.79
C ILE A 261 -0.64 -12.60 7.59
N ALA A 262 -0.17 -11.69 8.47
CA ALA A 262 -1.06 -10.78 9.18
C ALA A 262 -1.86 -9.89 8.22
N ILE A 263 -1.22 -9.32 7.17
CA ILE A 263 -1.89 -8.54 6.12
C ILE A 263 -2.90 -9.41 5.38
N LEU A 264 -2.52 -10.61 4.94
CA LEU A 264 -3.41 -11.53 4.24
C LEU A 264 -4.70 -11.73 5.04
N VAL A 265 -4.60 -12.13 6.30
CA VAL A 265 -5.77 -12.41 7.14
C VAL A 265 -6.62 -11.16 7.40
N THR A 266 -5.98 -10.01 7.65
CA THR A 266 -6.72 -8.77 7.96
C THR A 266 -7.40 -8.17 6.74
N PHE A 267 -6.89 -8.40 5.53
CA PHE A 267 -7.47 -7.89 4.29
C PHE A 267 -8.56 -8.80 3.71
N THR A 268 -8.47 -10.10 3.94
CA THR A 268 -9.42 -11.10 3.41
C THR A 268 -10.86 -10.75 3.72
N TRP A 269 -11.21 -10.53 4.98
CA TRP A 269 -12.60 -10.40 5.42
C TRP A 269 -13.29 -9.11 5.00
N PRO A 270 -12.66 -7.93 5.06
CA PRO A 270 -13.23 -6.70 4.49
C PRO A 270 -13.58 -6.83 3.01
N ILE A 271 -12.72 -7.48 2.21
CA ILE A 271 -13.01 -7.71 0.79
C ILE A 271 -14.14 -8.70 0.62
N GLY A 272 -14.21 -9.75 1.45
CA GLY A 272 -15.32 -10.67 1.46
C GLY A 272 -16.67 -9.97 1.74
N ILE A 273 -16.70 -9.02 2.69
CA ILE A 273 -17.89 -8.18 2.90
C ILE A 273 -18.20 -7.36 1.64
N THR A 274 -17.19 -6.70 1.05
CA THR A 274 -17.35 -5.84 -0.12
C THR A 274 -17.98 -6.60 -1.31
N THR A 275 -17.65 -7.88 -1.49
CA THR A 275 -18.16 -8.71 -2.59
C THR A 275 -19.56 -9.26 -2.33
N THR A 276 -19.99 -9.39 -1.08
CA THR A 276 -21.25 -10.04 -0.71
C THR A 276 -22.33 -9.09 -0.22
N ILE A 277 -21.98 -7.87 0.19
CA ILE A 277 -22.88 -6.93 0.86
C ILE A 277 -24.11 -6.58 0.01
N ASP A 278 -23.95 -6.35 -1.29
CA ASP A 278 -25.06 -5.99 -2.17
C ASP A 278 -26.10 -7.11 -2.22
N THR A 279 -25.66 -8.36 -2.31
CA THR A 279 -26.55 -9.52 -2.30
C THR A 279 -27.40 -9.57 -1.03
N PHE A 280 -26.80 -9.27 0.12
CA PHE A 280 -27.53 -9.28 1.39
C PHE A 280 -28.45 -8.09 1.56
N LEU A 281 -28.03 -6.90 1.13
CA LEU A 281 -28.86 -5.69 1.25
C LEU A 281 -30.09 -5.72 0.32
N HIS A 282 -29.99 -6.33 -0.85
CA HIS A 282 -31.13 -6.51 -1.75
C HIS A 282 -32.08 -7.65 -1.32
N SER A 283 -31.62 -8.52 -0.40
CA SER A 283 -32.42 -9.65 0.11
C SER A 283 -33.23 -9.27 1.35
N PRO A 284 -34.33 -9.99 1.66
CA PRO A 284 -35.03 -9.85 2.93
C PRO A 284 -34.09 -10.05 4.13
N PRO A 285 -34.22 -9.29 5.23
CA PRO A 285 -35.28 -8.35 5.56
C PRO A 285 -35.04 -6.92 5.09
N TYR A 286 -33.92 -6.60 4.47
CA TYR A 286 -33.48 -5.19 4.22
C TYR A 286 -34.11 -4.61 2.96
N LEU A 287 -34.13 -5.34 1.86
CA LEU A 287 -34.75 -4.97 0.57
C LEU A 287 -34.36 -3.56 0.09
N PHE A 288 -33.07 -3.22 0.22
CA PHE A 288 -32.56 -1.94 -0.24
C PHE A 288 -32.58 -1.84 -1.76
N ASP A 289 -32.92 -0.66 -2.26
CA ASP A 289 -32.72 -0.30 -3.65
C ASP A 289 -31.22 -0.10 -3.98
N THR A 290 -30.90 0.05 -5.26
CA THR A 290 -29.50 0.22 -5.72
C THR A 290 -28.84 1.45 -5.09
N ILE A 291 -29.59 2.54 -4.87
CA ILE A 291 -29.08 3.76 -4.25
C ILE A 291 -28.79 3.52 -2.76
N GLY A 292 -29.69 2.87 -2.06
CA GLY A 292 -29.54 2.51 -0.65
C GLY A 292 -28.33 1.60 -0.41
N ALA A 293 -28.18 0.55 -1.23
CA ALA A 293 -27.03 -0.35 -1.17
C ALA A 293 -25.70 0.37 -1.47
N SER A 294 -25.70 1.25 -2.48
CA SER A 294 -24.52 2.08 -2.82
C SER A 294 -24.18 3.07 -1.70
N SER A 295 -25.20 3.65 -1.04
CA SER A 295 -25.00 4.55 0.11
C SER A 295 -24.37 3.84 1.30
N MET A 296 -24.73 2.56 1.53
CA MET A 296 -24.12 1.77 2.60
C MET A 296 -22.58 1.63 2.46
N ARG A 297 -22.06 1.66 1.24
CA ARG A 297 -20.61 1.57 0.98
C ARG A 297 -19.82 2.76 1.55
N PHE A 298 -20.46 3.91 1.78
CA PHE A 298 -19.81 5.04 2.48
C PHE A 298 -19.46 4.73 3.94
N ALA A 299 -20.13 3.77 4.57
CA ALA A 299 -19.69 3.27 5.88
C ALA A 299 -18.25 2.73 5.82
N GLY A 300 -17.88 2.02 4.74
CA GLY A 300 -16.51 1.58 4.49
C GLY A 300 -15.53 2.74 4.35
N VAL A 301 -15.91 3.79 3.62
CA VAL A 301 -15.09 5.02 3.46
C VAL A 301 -14.89 5.70 4.82
N ILE A 302 -15.95 5.87 5.61
CA ILE A 302 -15.87 6.46 6.96
C ILE A 302 -14.93 5.63 7.84
N GLY A 303 -15.06 4.30 7.81
CA GLY A 303 -14.17 3.39 8.54
C GLY A 303 -12.70 3.55 8.14
N ALA A 304 -12.42 3.66 6.84
CA ALA A 304 -11.07 3.89 6.34
C ALA A 304 -10.49 5.24 6.80
N LEU A 305 -11.28 6.31 6.76
CA LEU A 305 -10.87 7.63 7.26
C LEU A 305 -10.64 7.64 8.78
N CYS A 306 -11.47 6.95 9.55
CA CYS A 306 -11.26 6.78 10.99
C CYS A 306 -9.97 5.96 11.26
N GLY A 307 -9.72 4.92 10.47
CA GLY A 307 -8.47 4.13 10.53
C GLY A 307 -7.23 4.97 10.22
N TRP A 308 -7.32 5.85 9.23
CA TRP A 308 -6.27 6.84 8.94
C TRP A 308 -6.01 7.77 10.12
N ALA A 309 -7.06 8.34 10.70
CA ALA A 309 -6.94 9.24 11.83
C ALA A 309 -6.28 8.53 13.03
N PHE A 310 -6.74 7.31 13.35
CA PHE A 310 -6.11 6.49 14.38
C PHE A 310 -4.62 6.25 14.10
N GLY A 311 -4.27 5.80 12.90
CA GLY A 311 -2.89 5.56 12.49
C GLY A 311 -2.02 6.81 12.60
N HIS A 312 -2.54 7.98 12.21
CA HIS A 312 -1.84 9.25 12.29
C HIS A 312 -1.54 9.66 13.74
N PHE A 313 -2.56 9.67 14.59
CA PHE A 313 -2.41 10.08 15.99
C PHE A 313 -1.59 9.09 16.79
N PHE A 314 -1.83 7.80 16.62
CA PHE A 314 -1.13 6.74 17.35
C PHE A 314 0.36 6.68 16.98
N ASN A 315 0.70 6.72 15.70
CA ASN A 315 2.10 6.74 15.27
C ASN A 315 2.84 7.99 15.78
N GLY A 316 2.20 9.14 15.78
CA GLY A 316 2.76 10.37 16.34
C GLY A 316 2.97 10.29 17.86
N TRP A 317 2.00 9.72 18.57
CA TRP A 317 2.06 9.55 20.01
C TRP A 317 3.16 8.58 20.44
N ILE A 318 3.24 7.40 19.80
CA ILE A 318 4.24 6.38 20.12
C ILE A 318 5.66 6.87 19.82
N PHE A 319 5.83 7.61 18.73
CA PHE A 319 7.12 8.22 18.37
C PHE A 319 7.56 9.25 19.40
N LYS A 320 6.67 10.16 19.83
CA LYS A 320 6.97 11.16 20.86
C LYS A 320 7.34 10.53 22.19
N ARG A 321 6.63 9.45 22.57
CA ARG A 321 6.86 8.76 23.85
C ARG A 321 8.20 8.01 23.92
N HIS A 322 8.71 7.53 22.78
CA HIS A 322 9.91 6.69 22.72
C HIS A 322 11.02 7.35 21.88
N SER A 323 11.03 8.67 21.71
CA SER A 323 11.97 9.39 20.86
C SER A 323 13.45 9.10 21.15
N SER A 324 13.82 8.91 22.41
CA SER A 324 15.19 8.59 22.86
C SER A 324 15.57 7.10 22.69
N THR A 325 14.59 6.21 22.61
CA THR A 325 14.78 4.75 22.52
C THR A 325 14.03 4.17 21.33
N TRP A 326 13.98 4.93 20.21
CA TRP A 326 13.19 4.52 19.05
C TRP A 326 13.66 3.18 18.49
N ARG A 327 12.67 2.33 18.16
CA ARG A 327 12.88 1.01 17.56
C ARG A 327 11.77 0.76 16.56
N THR A 328 12.13 0.19 15.41
CA THR A 328 11.17 -0.06 14.32
C THR A 328 10.00 -0.95 14.74
N GLU A 329 10.24 -1.93 15.62
CA GLU A 329 9.20 -2.83 16.12
C GLU A 329 8.11 -2.13 16.94
N LEU A 330 8.37 -0.95 17.51
CA LEU A 330 7.37 -0.19 18.26
C LEU A 330 6.17 0.19 17.41
N ARG A 331 6.34 0.29 16.08
CA ARG A 331 5.22 0.53 15.16
C ARG A 331 4.20 -0.59 15.15
N LEU A 332 4.63 -1.83 15.39
CA LEU A 332 3.72 -2.99 15.44
C LEU A 332 2.76 -2.96 16.64
N HIS A 333 3.02 -2.14 17.68
CA HIS A 333 2.03 -1.91 18.73
C HIS A 333 0.76 -1.23 18.22
N GLY A 334 0.86 -0.51 17.09
CA GLY A 334 -0.29 0.06 16.38
C GLY A 334 -1.27 -0.97 15.78
N VAL A 335 -0.97 -2.26 15.88
CA VAL A 335 -1.81 -3.34 15.36
C VAL A 335 -2.85 -3.84 16.37
N TRP A 336 -2.56 -3.78 17.67
CA TRP A 336 -3.38 -4.44 18.69
C TRP A 336 -4.81 -3.89 18.80
N PHE A 337 -4.97 -2.59 18.93
CA PHE A 337 -6.30 -1.96 18.97
C PHE A 337 -7.08 -2.17 17.65
N PRO A 338 -6.49 -1.93 16.46
CA PRO A 338 -7.15 -2.20 15.18
C PRO A 338 -7.68 -3.61 15.01
N ILE A 339 -6.94 -4.62 15.47
CA ILE A 339 -7.39 -6.02 15.40
C ILE A 339 -8.62 -6.26 16.29
N GLY A 340 -8.65 -5.68 17.49
CA GLY A 340 -9.84 -5.70 18.34
C GLY A 340 -11.04 -5.05 17.65
N SER A 341 -10.83 -3.91 16.97
CA SER A 341 -11.87 -3.25 16.18
C SER A 341 -12.36 -4.11 15.01
N LEU A 342 -11.43 -4.75 14.27
CA LEU A 342 -11.79 -5.62 13.15
C LEU A 342 -12.59 -6.85 13.62
N ALA A 343 -12.15 -7.52 14.66
CA ALA A 343 -12.82 -8.69 15.19
C ALA A 343 -14.22 -8.37 15.74
N SER A 344 -14.34 -7.32 16.55
CA SER A 344 -15.64 -6.87 17.07
C SER A 344 -16.56 -6.35 15.96
N GLY A 345 -15.99 -5.70 14.93
CA GLY A 345 -16.73 -5.28 13.75
C GLY A 345 -17.32 -6.46 12.96
N LEU A 346 -16.54 -7.54 12.74
CA LEU A 346 -17.03 -8.78 12.10
C LEU A 346 -18.17 -9.42 12.90
N LEU A 347 -18.03 -9.47 14.22
CA LEU A 347 -19.09 -9.98 15.10
C LEU A 347 -20.36 -9.13 15.01
N THR A 348 -20.23 -7.80 15.12
CA THR A 348 -21.36 -6.87 15.03
C THR A 348 -22.05 -7.00 13.68
N TYR A 349 -21.31 -7.03 12.57
CA TYR A 349 -21.81 -7.19 11.22
C TYR A 349 -22.58 -8.52 11.06
N GLY A 350 -21.93 -9.64 11.43
CA GLY A 350 -22.51 -10.97 11.28
C GLY A 350 -23.75 -11.22 12.15
N LEU A 351 -23.71 -10.79 13.42
CA LEU A 351 -24.85 -10.95 14.34
C LEU A 351 -26.02 -10.06 13.95
N THR A 352 -25.76 -8.82 13.50
CA THR A 352 -26.84 -7.93 13.03
C THR A 352 -27.58 -8.54 11.86
N MET A 353 -26.88 -9.10 10.87
CA MET A 353 -27.48 -9.78 9.74
C MET A 353 -28.17 -11.09 10.14
N HIS A 354 -27.54 -11.88 11.02
CA HIS A 354 -28.13 -13.16 11.48
C HIS A 354 -29.49 -12.98 12.16
N PHE A 355 -29.61 -11.96 13.02
CA PHE A 355 -30.84 -11.67 13.76
C PHE A 355 -31.78 -10.71 13.01
N GLY A 356 -31.48 -10.31 11.78
CA GLY A 356 -32.30 -9.37 11.00
C GLY A 356 -32.53 -8.03 11.70
N LYS A 357 -31.50 -7.54 12.44
CA LYS A 357 -31.56 -6.27 13.17
C LYS A 357 -31.41 -5.07 12.26
N HIS A 358 -31.62 -3.87 12.80
CA HIS A 358 -31.56 -2.62 12.05
C HIS A 358 -30.26 -2.45 11.28
N TRP A 359 -30.34 -1.95 10.04
CA TRP A 359 -29.20 -1.77 9.12
C TRP A 359 -28.04 -0.92 9.69
N ILE A 360 -28.31 -0.04 10.64
CA ILE A 360 -27.26 0.74 11.34
C ILE A 360 -26.21 -0.17 11.98
N GLY A 361 -26.60 -1.33 12.50
CA GLY A 361 -25.66 -2.29 13.06
C GLY A 361 -24.70 -2.86 12.01
N ILE A 362 -25.18 -3.07 10.78
CA ILE A 362 -24.35 -3.47 9.62
C ILE A 362 -23.33 -2.36 9.32
N ALA A 363 -23.80 -1.10 9.25
CA ALA A 363 -22.94 0.05 8.98
C ALA A 363 -21.85 0.22 10.05
N ILE A 364 -22.21 0.17 11.33
CA ILE A 364 -21.26 0.26 12.46
C ILE A 364 -20.24 -0.89 12.40
N GLY A 365 -20.71 -2.13 12.22
CA GLY A 365 -19.84 -3.29 12.08
C GLY A 365 -18.85 -3.11 10.95
N TRP A 366 -19.29 -2.62 9.79
CA TRP A 366 -18.43 -2.38 8.65
C TRP A 366 -17.43 -1.22 8.85
N ILE A 367 -17.85 -0.14 9.51
CA ILE A 367 -16.93 0.94 9.93
C ILE A 367 -15.80 0.36 10.79
N MET A 368 -16.14 -0.45 11.81
CA MET A 368 -15.16 -1.04 12.73
C MET A 368 -14.20 -2.00 12.02
N VAL A 369 -14.70 -2.81 11.09
CA VAL A 369 -13.88 -3.71 10.25
C VAL A 369 -12.85 -2.90 9.45
N ASN A 370 -13.26 -1.79 8.83
CA ASN A 370 -12.37 -0.98 8.00
C ASN A 370 -11.37 -0.16 8.82
N ILE A 371 -11.73 0.31 10.02
CA ILE A 371 -10.77 0.91 10.96
C ILE A 371 -9.62 -0.09 11.23
N GLY A 372 -10.00 -1.33 11.55
CA GLY A 372 -9.05 -2.39 11.85
C GLY A 372 -8.14 -2.73 10.67
N MET A 373 -8.71 -2.88 9.47
CA MET A 373 -7.96 -3.17 8.25
C MET A 373 -6.95 -2.08 7.91
N VAL A 374 -7.40 -0.84 7.79
CA VAL A 374 -6.57 0.29 7.34
C VAL A 374 -5.43 0.54 8.32
N ALA A 375 -5.73 0.66 9.61
CA ALA A 375 -4.71 0.95 10.61
C ALA A 375 -3.67 -0.17 10.74
N THR A 376 -4.07 -1.44 10.62
CA THR A 376 -3.14 -2.58 10.64
C THR A 376 -2.20 -2.59 9.44
N ILE A 377 -2.73 -2.42 8.23
CA ILE A 377 -1.92 -2.43 7.00
C ILE A 377 -0.92 -1.28 7.02
N VAL A 378 -1.33 -0.08 7.43
CA VAL A 378 -0.46 1.09 7.51
C VAL A 378 0.66 0.88 8.54
N ALA A 379 0.35 0.34 9.73
CA ALA A 379 1.35 0.06 10.76
C ALA A 379 2.40 -0.96 10.29
N ILE A 380 1.97 -2.04 9.64
CA ILE A 380 2.86 -3.07 9.10
C ILE A 380 3.71 -2.51 7.94
N SER A 381 3.10 -1.73 7.03
CA SER A 381 3.83 -1.13 5.90
C SER A 381 4.92 -0.17 6.38
N ALA A 382 4.61 0.66 7.38
CA ALA A 382 5.59 1.56 7.98
C ALA A 382 6.75 0.79 8.67
N TYR A 383 6.43 -0.28 9.42
CA TYR A 383 7.45 -1.16 10.00
C TYR A 383 8.36 -1.79 8.95
N ALA A 384 7.77 -2.37 7.91
CA ALA A 384 8.50 -3.09 6.88
C ALA A 384 9.43 -2.16 6.07
N LEU A 385 8.97 -0.94 5.75
CA LEU A 385 9.77 0.04 5.04
C LEU A 385 10.94 0.57 5.89
N GLU A 386 10.71 0.88 7.16
CA GLU A 386 11.79 1.31 8.07
C GLU A 386 12.82 0.21 8.32
N LYS A 387 12.39 -1.05 8.30
CA LYS A 387 13.29 -2.18 8.50
C LYS A 387 14.16 -2.50 7.28
N TYR A 388 13.65 -2.27 6.09
CA TYR A 388 14.33 -2.60 4.82
C TYR A 388 14.33 -1.41 3.84
N PRO A 389 14.89 -0.25 4.21
CA PRO A 389 14.80 0.97 3.39
C PRO A 389 15.47 0.82 2.03
N GLU A 390 16.59 0.08 1.93
CA GLU A 390 17.31 -0.16 0.68
C GLU A 390 16.53 -1.00 -0.36
N LYS A 391 15.50 -1.71 0.09
CA LYS A 391 14.68 -2.61 -0.74
C LYS A 391 13.21 -2.23 -0.74
N ALA A 392 12.91 -0.93 -0.62
CA ALA A 392 11.55 -0.39 -0.53
C ALA A 392 10.62 -0.93 -1.63
N THR A 393 11.09 -1.01 -2.89
CA THR A 393 10.31 -1.55 -4.01
C THR A 393 9.98 -3.04 -3.84
N CYS A 394 10.95 -3.83 -3.38
CA CYS A 394 10.76 -5.26 -3.12
C CYS A 394 9.77 -5.48 -1.97
N VAL A 395 9.90 -4.71 -0.89
CA VAL A 395 8.99 -4.75 0.26
C VAL A 395 7.57 -4.39 -0.15
N SER A 396 7.40 -3.32 -0.94
CA SER A 396 6.10 -2.89 -1.45
C SER A 396 5.41 -4.00 -2.26
N ALA A 397 6.13 -4.61 -3.19
CA ALA A 397 5.61 -5.72 -4.00
C ALA A 397 5.18 -6.92 -3.13
N ILE A 398 5.99 -7.29 -2.13
CA ILE A 398 5.68 -8.39 -1.21
C ILE A 398 4.42 -8.09 -0.38
N LEU A 399 4.29 -6.89 0.20
CA LEU A 399 3.12 -6.53 0.99
C LEU A 399 1.85 -6.49 0.12
N ASN A 400 1.96 -5.97 -1.11
CA ASN A 400 0.86 -5.96 -2.07
C ASN A 400 0.45 -7.38 -2.48
N MET A 401 1.41 -8.26 -2.74
CA MET A 401 1.17 -9.67 -3.03
C MET A 401 0.35 -10.35 -1.91
N TRP A 402 0.77 -10.24 -0.66
CA TRP A 402 0.03 -10.84 0.48
C TRP A 402 -1.39 -10.27 0.60
N ARG A 403 -1.55 -8.97 0.41
CA ARG A 403 -2.84 -8.29 0.41
C ARG A 403 -3.77 -8.83 -0.69
N THR A 404 -3.25 -8.90 -1.91
CA THR A 404 -4.02 -9.35 -3.08
C THR A 404 -4.44 -10.81 -2.96
N CYS A 405 -3.53 -11.69 -2.50
CA CYS A 405 -3.85 -13.10 -2.25
C CYS A 405 -5.03 -13.27 -1.28
N GLY A 406 -5.05 -12.50 -0.18
CA GLY A 406 -6.16 -12.54 0.78
C GLY A 406 -7.48 -12.11 0.17
N GLY A 407 -7.47 -11.00 -0.57
CA GLY A 407 -8.67 -10.47 -1.23
C GLY A 407 -9.23 -11.39 -2.31
N PHE A 408 -8.35 -12.09 -3.05
CA PHE A 408 -8.77 -13.02 -4.09
C PHE A 408 -9.49 -14.25 -3.56
N ALA A 409 -8.88 -14.94 -2.62
CA ALA A 409 -9.37 -16.23 -2.15
C ALA A 409 -10.78 -16.14 -1.57
N VAL A 410 -11.11 -15.05 -0.85
CA VAL A 410 -12.37 -14.91 -0.11
C VAL A 410 -13.62 -14.92 -0.99
N GLY A 411 -13.53 -14.32 -2.19
CA GLY A 411 -14.65 -14.27 -3.13
C GLY A 411 -15.17 -15.63 -3.55
N TYR A 412 -14.32 -16.65 -3.56
CA TYR A 412 -14.69 -18.01 -3.97
C TYR A 412 -15.32 -18.84 -2.83
N PHE A 413 -14.76 -18.77 -1.63
CA PHE A 413 -15.20 -19.68 -0.57
C PHE A 413 -16.22 -19.06 0.38
N GLN A 414 -16.20 -17.75 0.62
CA GLN A 414 -17.04 -17.12 1.63
C GLN A 414 -18.55 -17.23 1.33
N PRO A 415 -19.04 -17.00 0.08
CA PRO A 415 -20.47 -17.16 -0.21
C PRO A 415 -20.96 -18.58 0.06
N ALA A 416 -20.24 -19.60 -0.40
CA ALA A 416 -20.57 -20.99 -0.17
C ALA A 416 -20.51 -21.38 1.32
N TRP A 417 -19.57 -20.81 2.06
CA TRP A 417 -19.42 -21.02 3.49
C TRP A 417 -20.61 -20.42 4.27
N ILE A 418 -21.03 -19.21 3.92
CA ILE A 418 -22.18 -18.54 4.53
C ILE A 418 -23.47 -19.32 4.26
N GLN A 419 -23.67 -19.81 3.02
CA GLN A 419 -24.88 -20.62 2.67
C GLN A 419 -24.95 -21.91 3.49
N ARG A 420 -23.84 -22.55 3.80
CA ARG A 420 -23.80 -23.81 4.55
C ARG A 420 -23.96 -23.63 6.05
N ASN A 421 -23.33 -22.63 6.63
CA ASN A 421 -23.13 -22.49 8.08
C ASN A 421 -23.85 -21.28 8.69
N GLY A 422 -24.44 -20.42 7.87
CA GLY A 422 -25.15 -19.21 8.30
C GLY A 422 -24.20 -18.06 8.69
N LEU A 423 -24.75 -16.85 8.65
CA LEU A 423 -24.00 -15.60 8.84
C LEU A 423 -23.34 -15.48 10.21
N GLY A 424 -24.07 -15.75 11.29
CA GLY A 424 -23.58 -15.55 12.66
C GLY A 424 -22.37 -16.42 12.98
N LEU A 425 -22.39 -17.71 12.60
CA LEU A 425 -21.30 -18.64 12.85
C LEU A 425 -20.07 -18.28 11.99
N VAL A 426 -20.26 -17.98 10.70
CA VAL A 426 -19.17 -17.69 9.78
C VAL A 426 -18.40 -16.43 10.20
N PHE A 427 -19.10 -15.32 10.46
CA PHE A 427 -18.44 -14.09 10.93
C PHE A 427 -17.84 -14.22 12.34
N GLY A 428 -18.44 -15.05 13.21
CA GLY A 428 -17.85 -15.41 14.49
C GLY A 428 -16.51 -16.14 14.38
N ILE A 429 -16.44 -17.14 13.49
CA ILE A 429 -15.19 -17.87 13.21
C ILE A 429 -14.15 -16.93 12.55
N GLN A 430 -14.56 -16.07 11.63
CA GLN A 430 -13.67 -15.09 11.01
C GLN A 430 -13.05 -14.14 12.03
N ALA A 431 -13.83 -13.64 12.99
CA ALA A 431 -13.33 -12.82 14.09
C ALA A 431 -12.30 -13.56 14.95
N ALA A 432 -12.56 -14.82 15.28
CA ALA A 432 -11.62 -15.67 16.03
C ALA A 432 -10.32 -15.90 15.23
N ILE A 433 -10.42 -16.22 13.93
CA ILE A 433 -9.24 -16.40 13.04
C ILE A 433 -8.37 -15.13 13.02
N VAL A 434 -8.99 -13.95 12.92
CA VAL A 434 -8.25 -12.68 12.93
C VAL A 434 -7.45 -12.51 14.22
N CYS A 435 -8.10 -12.66 15.37
CA CYS A 435 -7.43 -12.52 16.68
C CYS A 435 -6.26 -13.51 16.84
N VAL A 436 -6.51 -14.80 16.57
CA VAL A 436 -5.51 -15.86 16.73
C VAL A 436 -4.36 -15.70 15.72
N ALA A 437 -4.67 -15.49 14.44
CA ALA A 437 -3.66 -15.38 13.38
C ALA A 437 -2.75 -14.18 13.60
N VAL A 438 -3.30 -13.01 13.97
CA VAL A 438 -2.48 -11.82 14.20
C VAL A 438 -1.67 -11.96 15.50
N ALA A 439 -2.22 -12.53 16.55
CA ALA A 439 -1.45 -12.83 17.75
C ALA A 439 -0.27 -13.77 17.46
N LEU A 440 -0.51 -14.85 16.69
CA LEU A 440 0.52 -15.84 16.32
C LEU A 440 1.55 -15.31 15.30
N THR A 441 1.25 -14.24 14.57
CA THR A 441 2.19 -13.68 13.58
C THR A 441 2.97 -12.49 14.15
N ILE A 442 2.33 -11.56 14.83
CA ILE A 442 2.96 -10.33 15.32
C ILE A 442 3.79 -10.57 16.58
N THR A 443 3.29 -11.39 17.53
CA THR A 443 4.04 -11.70 18.77
C THR A 443 5.41 -12.34 18.50
N PRO A 444 5.55 -13.35 17.62
CA PRO A 444 6.87 -13.91 17.29
C PRO A 444 7.83 -12.89 16.65
N VAL A 445 7.32 -11.90 15.90
CA VAL A 445 8.17 -10.83 15.37
C VAL A 445 8.79 -10.01 16.50
N PHE A 446 8.01 -9.63 17.52
CA PHE A 446 8.55 -8.94 18.70
C PHE A 446 9.62 -9.76 19.43
N LEU A 447 9.36 -11.05 19.63
CA LEU A 447 10.30 -11.95 20.30
C LEU A 447 11.59 -12.12 19.48
N TRP A 448 11.47 -12.21 18.16
CA TRP A 448 12.61 -12.34 17.27
C TRP A 448 13.48 -11.07 17.26
N GLU A 449 12.88 -9.89 17.21
CA GLU A 449 13.60 -8.61 17.30
C GLU A 449 14.31 -8.46 18.66
N ARG A 450 13.64 -8.84 19.74
CA ARG A 450 14.26 -8.84 21.09
C ARG A 450 15.47 -9.76 21.17
N LYS A 451 15.35 -11.00 20.65
CA LYS A 451 16.47 -11.96 20.64
C LYS A 451 17.65 -11.47 19.78
N ARG A 452 17.36 -10.88 18.62
CA ARG A 452 18.39 -10.32 17.74
C ARG A 452 19.20 -9.23 18.45
N ARG A 453 18.55 -8.34 19.17
CA ARG A 453 19.22 -7.26 19.92
C ARG A 453 20.13 -7.80 21.03
N LEU A 454 19.66 -8.79 21.78
CA LEU A 454 20.46 -9.39 22.83
C LEU A 454 21.74 -10.04 22.29
N ARG A 455 21.69 -10.64 21.10
CA ARG A 455 22.87 -11.19 20.43
C ARG A 455 23.84 -10.10 20.00
N VAL A 456 23.35 -9.06 19.33
CA VAL A 456 24.20 -7.93 18.88
C VAL A 456 24.82 -7.18 20.07
N GLY A 457 24.10 -7.03 21.17
CA GLY A 457 24.66 -6.45 22.41
C GLY A 457 25.76 -7.31 23.01
N ALA A 458 25.56 -8.62 23.08
CA ALA A 458 26.57 -9.55 23.59
C ALA A 458 27.83 -9.64 22.68
N GLU A 459 27.66 -9.51 21.36
CA GLU A 459 28.79 -9.45 20.40
C GLU A 459 29.56 -8.11 20.46
N ALA A 460 28.94 -7.04 20.92
CA ALA A 460 29.58 -5.72 21.10
C ALA A 460 30.32 -5.61 22.45
N GLU A 461 29.99 -6.46 23.43
CA GLU A 461 30.67 -6.52 24.75
C GLU A 461 31.79 -7.57 24.81
N ALA A 462 31.89 -8.46 23.82
CA ALA A 462 32.91 -9.48 23.67
C ALA A 462 34.07 -9.00 22.76
#